data_4133088d42a0fa662abc49ca896e26c9
#
_entry.id   4133088d42a0fa662abc49ca896e26c9
#
_cell.length_a   1.000
_cell.length_b   1.000
_cell.length_c   1.000
_cell.angle_alpha   90.00
_cell.angle_beta   90.00
_cell.angle_gamma   90.00
#
_symmetry.space_group_name_H-M   'P 1'
#
loop_
_entity.id
_entity.type
_entity.pdbx_description
1 polymer ?
#
loop_
_entity_poly.entity_id
_entity_poly.type
_entity_poly.pdbx_seq_one_letter_code
_entity_poly.pdbx_strand_id
1 'polypeptide(L)'
;MAITLALITITSRATNNMVTTTLAPLGKYVFGFSNVMAGILDALIFMSTFISTSYLNPKMNAKVRRNTFIVANSAIAVILVLYYFSNSEIVWLITPLAGISFGLILPNLITSASLVEDKKTAERLLGLYSASLSISLIIGPSLETYILHLTGSYKMVFLTFVPLALIGAGIAWTIKFPNVKREKYGLSALKNKGFITSVLSITTYNVPFAAFTAFLTIYAIEKFHVSSAIGYSAYIPFFTLSFLTRSFMTIRPFNSLKYPLLISIVITTFGLGFMVFAPSFTLFLIMMALLGIPHGSIFPMSTVMIARATTQEERNAVNSYFLAYNNILFTTIPAIIGFLSEFIGLGSSMLLLEIPVIISAAVFFVKYWSDSIINRR
;
A
#
# COMPACT_ATOMS: atom_id res chain seq x y z
N MET A 1 6.85 11.42 22.01
CA MET A 1 7.33 10.51 20.95
C MET A 1 6.23 9.57 20.45
N ALA A 2 5.58 8.76 21.27
CA ALA A 2 4.55 7.81 20.82
C ALA A 2 3.36 8.50 20.14
N ILE A 3 2.72 9.48 20.76
CA ILE A 3 1.60 10.24 20.21
C ILE A 3 2.01 10.95 18.91
N THR A 4 3.18 11.55 18.88
CA THR A 4 3.74 12.24 17.71
C THR A 4 3.91 11.29 16.53
N LEU A 5 4.46 10.07 16.77
CA LEU A 5 4.61 9.04 15.77
C LEU A 5 3.25 8.55 15.24
N ALA A 6 2.28 8.32 16.12
CA ALA A 6 0.94 7.91 15.74
C ALA A 6 0.27 8.95 14.85
N LEU A 7 0.26 10.22 15.26
CA LEU A 7 -0.36 11.31 14.53
C LEU A 7 0.28 11.52 13.15
N ILE A 8 1.62 11.58 13.06
CA ILE A 8 2.28 11.76 11.76
C ILE A 8 2.09 10.54 10.86
N THR A 9 2.02 9.34 11.42
CA THR A 9 1.72 8.14 10.64
C THR A 9 0.30 8.20 10.08
N ILE A 10 -0.70 8.54 10.91
CA ILE A 10 -2.08 8.65 10.47
C ILE A 10 -2.20 9.71 9.37
N THR A 11 -1.68 10.92 9.60
CA THR A 11 -1.79 12.02 8.64
C THR A 11 -1.10 11.70 7.31
N SER A 12 0.16 11.23 7.34
CA SER A 12 0.92 10.94 6.12
C SER A 12 0.37 9.72 5.37
N ARG A 13 -0.05 8.68 6.09
CA ARG A 13 -0.58 7.45 5.47
C ARG A 13 -1.99 7.62 4.92
N ALA A 14 -2.87 8.35 5.63
CA ALA A 14 -4.20 8.66 5.11
C ALA A 14 -4.11 9.53 3.84
N THR A 15 -3.23 10.54 3.85
CA THR A 15 -2.99 11.38 2.67
C THR A 15 -2.39 10.57 1.51
N ASN A 16 -1.42 9.69 1.77
CA ASN A 16 -0.86 8.82 0.73
C ASN A 16 -1.93 7.90 0.13
N ASN A 17 -2.73 7.24 0.97
CA ASN A 17 -3.79 6.36 0.50
C ASN A 17 -4.81 7.13 -0.34
N MET A 18 -5.25 8.30 0.13
CA MET A 18 -6.15 9.17 -0.62
C MET A 18 -5.58 9.52 -2.00
N VAL A 19 -4.33 9.97 -2.09
CA VAL A 19 -3.74 10.34 -3.38
C VAL A 19 -3.72 9.15 -4.32
N THR A 20 -3.27 7.98 -3.87
CA THR A 20 -3.17 6.79 -4.72
C THR A 20 -4.53 6.24 -5.16
N THR A 21 -5.57 6.33 -4.34
CA THR A 21 -6.91 5.84 -4.70
C THR A 21 -7.73 6.85 -5.51
N THR A 22 -7.42 8.15 -5.40
CA THR A 22 -8.15 9.23 -6.11
C THR A 22 -7.54 9.54 -7.48
N LEU A 23 -6.27 9.25 -7.70
CA LEU A 23 -5.51 9.73 -8.87
C LEU A 23 -6.05 9.16 -10.19
N ALA A 24 -6.26 7.85 -10.29
CA ALA A 24 -6.81 7.22 -11.49
C ALA A 24 -8.27 7.65 -11.77
N PRO A 25 -9.19 7.66 -10.79
CA PRO A 25 -10.53 8.24 -10.96
C PRO A 25 -10.52 9.72 -11.35
N LEU A 26 -9.64 10.56 -10.77
CA LEU A 26 -9.47 11.96 -11.20
C LEU A 26 -9.10 12.03 -12.69
N GLY A 27 -8.11 11.24 -13.11
CA GLY A 27 -7.69 11.18 -14.51
C GLY A 27 -8.85 10.80 -15.43
N LYS A 28 -9.58 9.75 -15.06
CA LYS A 28 -10.69 9.24 -15.89
C LYS A 28 -11.89 10.18 -15.94
N TYR A 29 -12.42 10.59 -14.80
CA TYR A 29 -13.71 11.29 -14.72
C TYR A 29 -13.61 12.82 -14.80
N VAL A 30 -12.42 13.40 -14.53
CA VAL A 30 -12.22 14.85 -14.60
C VAL A 30 -11.43 15.26 -15.83
N PHE A 31 -10.39 14.47 -16.20
CA PHE A 31 -9.54 14.80 -17.34
C PHE A 31 -9.86 14.03 -18.61
N GLY A 32 -10.81 13.08 -18.56
CA GLY A 32 -11.20 12.28 -19.72
C GLY A 32 -10.14 11.25 -20.17
N PHE A 33 -9.28 10.83 -19.26
CA PHE A 33 -8.24 9.83 -19.58
C PHE A 33 -8.85 8.46 -19.86
N SER A 34 -8.24 7.74 -20.81
CA SER A 34 -8.50 6.32 -20.99
C SER A 34 -8.03 5.51 -19.76
N ASN A 35 -8.43 4.26 -19.66
CA ASN A 35 -7.94 3.37 -18.60
C ASN A 35 -6.42 3.18 -18.67
N VAL A 36 -5.84 3.17 -19.89
CA VAL A 36 -4.38 3.15 -20.07
C VAL A 36 -3.72 4.35 -19.41
N MET A 37 -4.19 5.55 -19.72
CA MET A 37 -3.64 6.78 -19.15
C MET A 37 -3.82 6.85 -17.63
N ALA A 38 -4.98 6.44 -17.13
CA ALA A 38 -5.27 6.38 -15.69
C ALA A 38 -4.34 5.38 -14.97
N GLY A 39 -4.12 4.19 -15.56
CA GLY A 39 -3.21 3.19 -15.02
C GLY A 39 -1.74 3.63 -15.06
N ILE A 40 -1.30 4.31 -16.12
CA ILE A 40 0.06 4.87 -16.21
C ILE A 40 0.25 6.00 -15.19
N LEU A 41 -0.77 6.83 -14.99
CA LEU A 41 -0.72 7.92 -14.01
C LEU A 41 -0.55 7.36 -12.58
N ASP A 42 -1.28 6.29 -12.24
CA ASP A 42 -1.12 5.60 -10.95
C ASP A 42 0.26 4.91 -10.86
N ALA A 43 0.70 4.24 -11.93
CA ALA A 43 2.03 3.63 -11.98
C ALA A 43 3.16 4.65 -11.76
N LEU A 44 3.00 5.87 -12.24
CA LEU A 44 4.00 6.95 -12.14
C LEU A 44 4.25 7.39 -10.69
N ILE A 45 3.23 7.44 -9.85
CA ILE A 45 3.41 7.78 -8.43
C ILE A 45 4.20 6.68 -7.71
N PHE A 46 3.89 5.40 -7.97
CA PHE A 46 4.60 4.28 -7.35
C PHE A 46 6.03 4.14 -7.87
N MET A 47 6.27 4.37 -9.16
CA MET A 47 7.62 4.38 -9.73
C MET A 47 8.48 5.49 -9.10
N SER A 48 7.93 6.67 -8.94
CA SER A 48 8.63 7.80 -8.30
C SER A 48 8.89 7.55 -6.82
N THR A 49 7.93 6.92 -6.12
CA THR A 49 8.09 6.44 -4.75
C THR A 49 9.21 5.39 -4.66
N PHE A 50 9.25 4.42 -5.59
CA PHE A 50 10.29 3.41 -5.65
C PHE A 50 11.68 4.02 -5.85
N ILE A 51 11.82 4.95 -6.78
CA ILE A 51 13.09 5.64 -7.05
C ILE A 51 13.57 6.38 -5.81
N SER A 52 12.72 7.14 -5.16
CA SER A 52 13.12 7.91 -3.98
C SER A 52 13.41 7.01 -2.77
N THR A 53 12.66 5.94 -2.56
CA THR A 53 12.88 4.97 -1.49
C THR A 53 14.16 4.18 -1.68
N SER A 54 14.44 3.72 -2.92
CA SER A 54 15.53 2.79 -3.21
C SER A 54 16.86 3.49 -3.50
N TYR A 55 16.83 4.68 -4.08
CA TYR A 55 18.06 5.39 -4.50
C TYR A 55 18.37 6.63 -3.67
N LEU A 56 17.38 7.43 -3.32
CA LEU A 56 17.61 8.68 -2.60
C LEU A 56 17.74 8.43 -1.10
N ASN A 57 16.74 7.80 -0.50
CA ASN A 57 16.66 7.61 0.95
C ASN A 57 17.85 6.83 1.55
N PRO A 58 18.39 5.74 0.94
CA PRO A 58 19.53 5.02 1.49
C PRO A 58 20.83 5.83 1.51
N LYS A 59 20.96 6.86 0.65
CA LYS A 59 22.17 7.69 0.56
C LYS A 59 22.23 8.80 1.61
N MET A 60 21.16 9.03 2.36
CA MET A 60 21.04 10.15 3.29
C MET A 60 21.66 9.83 4.65
N ASN A 61 22.48 10.75 5.20
CA ASN A 61 22.84 10.75 6.59
C ASN A 61 21.67 11.26 7.46
N ALA A 62 21.77 11.19 8.79
CA ALA A 62 20.69 11.58 9.69
C ALA A 62 20.21 13.03 9.51
N LYS A 63 21.13 13.99 9.30
CA LYS A 63 20.81 15.40 9.10
C LYS A 63 20.06 15.62 7.78
N VAL A 64 20.58 15.07 6.67
CA VAL A 64 19.94 15.17 5.35
C VAL A 64 18.58 14.47 5.40
N ARG A 65 18.48 13.28 5.99
CA ARG A 65 17.23 12.54 6.16
C ARG A 65 16.17 13.35 6.90
N ARG A 66 16.54 14.00 8.01
CA ARG A 66 15.63 14.86 8.75
C ARG A 66 15.15 16.03 7.91
N ASN A 67 16.04 16.73 7.23
CA ASN A 67 15.68 17.88 6.42
C ASN A 67 14.79 17.49 5.24
N THR A 68 15.12 16.42 4.51
CA THR A 68 14.29 15.92 3.41
C THR A 68 12.94 15.39 3.88
N PHE A 69 12.87 14.79 5.09
CA PHE A 69 11.61 14.35 5.68
C PHE A 69 10.68 15.54 5.99
N ILE A 70 11.22 16.63 6.54
CA ILE A 70 10.46 17.87 6.80
C ILE A 70 10.00 18.49 5.49
N VAL A 71 10.92 18.67 4.53
CA VAL A 71 10.61 19.25 3.23
C VAL A 71 9.56 18.43 2.48
N ALA A 72 9.68 17.10 2.48
CA ALA A 72 8.73 16.22 1.81
C ALA A 72 7.31 16.30 2.44
N ASN A 73 7.20 16.30 3.78
CA ASN A 73 5.90 16.48 4.44
C ASN A 73 5.28 17.86 4.13
N SER A 74 6.09 18.93 4.09
CA SER A 74 5.61 20.27 3.73
C SER A 74 5.22 20.35 2.25
N ALA A 75 5.98 19.71 1.38
CA ALA A 75 5.70 19.66 -0.05
C ALA A 75 4.36 18.96 -0.36
N ILE A 76 3.98 17.93 0.39
CA ILE A 76 2.68 17.26 0.18
C ILE A 76 1.53 18.24 0.32
N ALA A 77 1.53 19.13 1.31
CA ALA A 77 0.45 20.13 1.45
C ALA A 77 0.34 21.03 0.21
N VAL A 78 1.48 21.47 -0.34
CA VAL A 78 1.52 22.26 -1.57
C VAL A 78 1.06 21.42 -2.78
N ILE A 79 1.53 20.19 -2.90
CA ILE A 79 1.18 19.25 -3.97
C ILE A 79 -0.33 18.99 -4.00
N LEU A 80 -0.98 18.84 -2.84
CA LEU A 80 -2.44 18.68 -2.79
C LEU A 80 -3.18 19.92 -3.33
N VAL A 81 -2.71 21.13 -3.03
CA VAL A 81 -3.26 22.36 -3.62
C VAL A 81 -3.02 22.38 -5.14
N LEU A 82 -1.83 21.96 -5.59
CA LEU A 82 -1.54 21.87 -7.03
C LEU A 82 -2.46 20.84 -7.73
N TYR A 83 -2.78 19.71 -7.12
CA TYR A 83 -3.76 18.76 -7.67
C TYR A 83 -5.16 19.38 -7.82
N TYR A 84 -5.59 20.21 -6.87
CA TYR A 84 -6.86 20.90 -6.98
C TYR A 84 -6.92 21.84 -8.21
N PHE A 85 -5.82 22.57 -8.49
CA PHE A 85 -5.72 23.47 -9.66
C PHE A 85 -5.23 22.76 -10.94
N SER A 86 -4.92 21.46 -10.89
CA SER A 86 -4.34 20.74 -12.04
C SER A 86 -5.33 20.59 -13.20
N ASN A 87 -4.76 20.40 -14.37
CA ASN A 87 -5.43 19.99 -15.61
C ASN A 87 -4.82 18.66 -16.12
N SER A 88 -5.26 18.22 -17.29
CA SER A 88 -4.82 16.98 -17.93
C SER A 88 -3.31 16.92 -18.24
N GLU A 89 -2.62 18.05 -18.32
CA GLU A 89 -1.19 18.12 -18.61
C GLU A 89 -0.37 18.23 -17.33
N ILE A 90 -0.76 19.15 -16.45
CA ILE A 90 -0.02 19.47 -15.22
C ILE A 90 -0.02 18.29 -14.24
N VAL A 91 -1.07 17.46 -14.23
CA VAL A 91 -1.17 16.30 -13.37
C VAL A 91 0.01 15.33 -13.54
N TRP A 92 0.54 15.19 -14.76
CA TRP A 92 1.70 14.35 -15.06
C TRP A 92 3.00 14.84 -14.42
N LEU A 93 3.13 16.16 -14.21
CA LEU A 93 4.28 16.77 -13.55
C LEU A 93 4.16 16.72 -12.02
N ILE A 94 2.94 16.88 -11.51
CA ILE A 94 2.67 16.86 -10.04
C ILE A 94 2.83 15.44 -9.47
N THR A 95 2.38 14.43 -10.19
CA THR A 95 2.36 13.04 -9.72
C THR A 95 3.73 12.50 -9.33
N PRO A 96 4.81 12.67 -10.10
CA PRO A 96 6.16 12.29 -9.68
C PRO A 96 6.63 13.00 -8.41
N LEU A 97 6.28 14.28 -8.24
CA LEU A 97 6.65 15.04 -7.03
C LEU A 97 5.97 14.48 -5.79
N ALA A 98 4.69 14.07 -5.91
CA ALA A 98 3.97 13.37 -4.85
C ALA A 98 4.65 12.03 -4.51
N GLY A 99 4.97 11.23 -5.52
CA GLY A 99 5.64 9.94 -5.35
C GLY A 99 7.00 10.06 -4.69
N ILE A 100 7.84 11.00 -5.13
CA ILE A 100 9.14 11.30 -4.50
C ILE A 100 8.93 11.68 -3.02
N SER A 101 7.98 12.55 -2.74
CA SER A 101 7.70 12.99 -1.37
C SER A 101 7.26 11.81 -0.49
N PHE A 102 6.34 10.97 -0.93
CA PHE A 102 5.92 9.79 -0.17
C PHE A 102 7.06 8.79 0.02
N GLY A 103 7.91 8.57 -0.98
CA GLY A 103 9.08 7.71 -0.86
C GLY A 103 10.15 8.23 0.10
N LEU A 104 10.15 9.54 0.41
CA LEU A 104 10.99 10.15 1.45
C LEU A 104 10.30 10.17 2.82
N ILE A 105 8.98 10.08 2.90
CA ILE A 105 8.21 10.11 4.15
C ILE A 105 8.05 8.69 4.72
N LEU A 106 7.48 7.76 3.94
CA LEU A 106 6.95 6.51 4.46
C LEU A 106 8.02 5.57 5.06
N PRO A 107 9.18 5.33 4.41
CA PRO A 107 10.24 4.53 5.01
C PRO A 107 10.84 5.17 6.27
N ASN A 108 10.87 6.49 6.30
CA ASN A 108 11.44 7.23 7.41
C ASN A 108 10.54 7.25 8.66
N LEU A 109 9.23 7.07 8.52
CA LEU A 109 8.33 6.81 9.65
C LEU A 109 8.68 5.49 10.34
N ILE A 110 8.92 4.42 9.56
CA ILE A 110 9.34 3.12 10.09
C ILE A 110 10.71 3.24 10.75
N THR A 111 11.64 3.95 10.11
CA THR A 111 12.98 4.19 10.63
C THR A 111 12.94 4.93 11.97
N SER A 112 12.11 5.97 12.09
CA SER A 112 11.98 6.72 13.35
C SER A 112 11.37 5.89 14.49
N ALA A 113 10.55 4.89 14.16
CA ALA A 113 9.96 3.97 15.13
C ALA A 113 10.93 2.88 15.59
N SER A 114 11.80 2.40 14.68
CA SER A 114 12.68 1.25 14.91
C SER A 114 14.03 1.59 15.52
N LEU A 115 14.52 2.82 15.32
CA LEU A 115 15.87 3.24 15.74
C LEU A 115 15.85 3.95 17.10
N VAL A 116 15.30 3.29 18.09
CA VAL A 116 15.38 3.69 19.50
C VAL A 116 16.33 2.73 20.21
N GLU A 117 17.16 3.24 21.14
CA GLU A 117 18.19 2.42 21.83
C GLU A 117 17.57 1.25 22.61
N ASP A 118 16.45 1.47 23.27
CA ASP A 118 15.75 0.40 23.99
C ASP A 118 14.90 -0.44 23.04
N LYS A 119 15.26 -1.72 22.91
CA LYS A 119 14.60 -2.71 22.05
C LYS A 119 13.09 -2.84 22.34
N LYS A 120 12.69 -2.84 23.62
CA LYS A 120 11.30 -2.96 24.03
C LYS A 120 10.47 -1.74 23.61
N THR A 121 11.07 -0.54 23.72
CA THR A 121 10.47 0.70 23.23
C THR A 121 10.35 0.71 21.71
N ALA A 122 11.38 0.25 20.99
CA ALA A 122 11.32 0.12 19.52
C ALA A 122 10.19 -0.82 19.07
N GLU A 123 10.03 -1.97 19.70
CA GLU A 123 8.95 -2.92 19.42
C GLU A 123 7.57 -2.31 19.66
N ARG A 124 7.39 -1.55 20.76
CA ARG A 124 6.15 -0.84 21.06
C ARG A 124 5.84 0.26 20.03
N LEU A 125 6.84 1.02 19.60
CA LEU A 125 6.67 2.07 18.60
C LEU A 125 6.36 1.51 17.22
N LEU A 126 6.96 0.37 16.84
CA LEU A 126 6.62 -0.33 15.61
C LEU A 126 5.19 -0.89 15.64
N GLY A 127 4.75 -1.42 16.78
CA GLY A 127 3.36 -1.82 17.00
C GLY A 127 2.39 -0.65 16.85
N LEU A 128 2.72 0.50 17.46
CA LEU A 128 1.93 1.72 17.36
C LEU A 128 1.89 2.26 15.92
N TYR A 129 3.03 2.24 15.22
CA TYR A 129 3.09 2.57 13.79
C TYR A 129 2.15 1.68 12.97
N SER A 130 2.17 0.37 13.19
CA SER A 130 1.32 -0.59 12.48
C SER A 130 -0.18 -0.35 12.75
N ALA A 131 -0.55 -0.07 14.00
CA ALA A 131 -1.93 0.27 14.37
C ALA A 131 -2.37 1.59 13.72
N SER A 132 -1.51 2.62 13.77
CA SER A 132 -1.77 3.93 13.15
C SER A 132 -1.90 3.83 11.64
N LEU A 133 -1.07 3.02 10.98
CA LEU A 133 -1.20 2.70 9.57
C LEU A 133 -2.57 2.09 9.25
N SER A 134 -2.99 1.10 10.02
CA SER A 134 -4.27 0.42 9.78
C SER A 134 -5.47 1.34 9.98
N ILE A 135 -5.43 2.22 10.99
CA ILE A 135 -6.45 3.26 11.22
C ILE A 135 -6.48 4.25 10.04
N SER A 136 -5.31 4.67 9.54
CA SER A 136 -5.23 5.61 8.41
C SER A 136 -5.86 5.06 7.14
N LEU A 137 -5.78 3.75 6.91
CA LEU A 137 -6.41 3.07 5.77
C LEU A 137 -7.95 3.06 5.84
N ILE A 138 -8.54 3.24 7.03
CA ILE A 138 -9.99 3.40 7.19
C ILE A 138 -10.36 4.88 7.07
N ILE A 139 -9.60 5.77 7.73
CA ILE A 139 -9.87 7.21 7.75
C ILE A 139 -9.81 7.80 6.33
N GLY A 140 -8.80 7.47 5.54
CA GLY A 140 -8.64 7.98 4.17
C GLY A 140 -9.91 7.79 3.34
N PRO A 141 -10.28 6.56 2.98
CA PRO A 141 -11.48 6.30 2.17
C PRO A 141 -12.79 6.77 2.79
N SER A 142 -12.91 6.78 4.12
CA SER A 142 -14.11 7.31 4.78
C SER A 142 -14.27 8.81 4.55
N LEU A 143 -13.19 9.58 4.69
CA LEU A 143 -13.18 11.01 4.39
C LEU A 143 -13.40 11.27 2.89
N GLU A 144 -12.75 10.51 2.00
CA GLU A 144 -12.94 10.60 0.55
C GLU A 144 -14.39 10.37 0.16
N THR A 145 -15.00 9.29 0.67
CA THR A 145 -16.41 8.97 0.46
C THR A 145 -17.31 10.12 0.91
N TYR A 146 -17.07 10.66 2.10
CA TYR A 146 -17.85 11.77 2.66
C TYR A 146 -17.71 13.06 1.83
N ILE A 147 -16.49 13.41 1.43
CA ILE A 147 -16.22 14.61 0.63
C ILE A 147 -16.85 14.48 -0.76
N LEU A 148 -16.72 13.33 -1.41
CA LEU A 148 -17.35 13.07 -2.70
C LEU A 148 -18.88 13.08 -2.60
N HIS A 149 -19.45 12.60 -1.50
CA HIS A 149 -20.90 12.68 -1.27
C HIS A 149 -21.39 14.13 -1.17
N LEU A 150 -20.62 14.98 -0.48
CA LEU A 150 -20.98 16.39 -0.30
C LEU A 150 -20.74 17.26 -1.54
N THR A 151 -19.65 17.02 -2.25
CA THR A 151 -19.16 17.95 -3.29
C THR A 151 -19.25 17.39 -4.71
N GLY A 152 -19.34 16.09 -4.88
CA GLY A 152 -19.22 15.41 -6.18
C GLY A 152 -17.88 15.60 -6.88
N SER A 153 -16.88 16.20 -6.23
CA SER A 153 -15.64 16.65 -6.87
C SER A 153 -14.40 15.94 -6.36
N TYR A 154 -13.73 15.19 -7.26
CA TYR A 154 -12.43 14.58 -6.98
C TYR A 154 -11.35 15.62 -6.64
N LYS A 155 -11.39 16.80 -7.24
CA LYS A 155 -10.44 17.89 -6.92
C LYS A 155 -10.61 18.39 -5.48
N MET A 156 -11.86 18.48 -4.99
CA MET A 156 -12.13 18.86 -3.61
C MET A 156 -11.59 17.86 -2.60
N VAL A 157 -11.49 16.58 -2.94
CA VAL A 157 -10.84 15.57 -2.08
C VAL A 157 -9.42 15.98 -1.77
N PHE A 158 -8.62 16.35 -2.77
CA PHE A 158 -7.24 16.80 -2.55
C PHE A 158 -7.19 18.05 -1.66
N LEU A 159 -8.02 19.04 -1.91
CA LEU A 159 -8.03 20.30 -1.16
C LEU A 159 -8.40 20.08 0.32
N THR A 160 -9.38 19.23 0.60
CA THR A 160 -9.82 18.95 1.96
C THR A 160 -8.84 18.12 2.79
N PHE A 161 -7.88 17.45 2.16
CA PHE A 161 -6.77 16.78 2.86
C PHE A 161 -5.58 17.73 3.16
N VAL A 162 -5.59 18.96 2.67
CA VAL A 162 -4.51 19.94 2.95
C VAL A 162 -4.33 20.20 4.46
N PRO A 163 -5.38 20.42 5.26
CA PRO A 163 -5.21 20.57 6.72
C PRO A 163 -4.53 19.36 7.37
N LEU A 164 -4.87 18.14 6.93
CA LEU A 164 -4.26 16.92 7.43
C LEU A 164 -2.77 16.84 7.07
N ALA A 165 -2.40 17.22 5.85
CA ALA A 165 -1.01 17.30 5.40
C ALA A 165 -0.22 18.38 6.17
N LEU A 166 -0.82 19.55 6.46
CA LEU A 166 -0.21 20.61 7.26
C LEU A 166 0.05 20.17 8.71
N ILE A 167 -0.87 19.42 9.33
CA ILE A 167 -0.65 18.82 10.65
C ILE A 167 0.57 17.88 10.57
N GLY A 168 0.65 17.01 9.55
CA GLY A 168 1.80 16.14 9.31
C GLY A 168 3.11 16.93 9.16
N ALA A 169 3.09 18.01 8.37
CA ALA A 169 4.24 18.90 8.17
C ALA A 169 4.70 19.55 9.47
N GLY A 170 3.78 20.07 10.30
CA GLY A 170 4.10 20.64 11.62
C GLY A 170 4.73 19.61 12.56
N ILE A 171 4.17 18.39 12.60
CA ILE A 171 4.68 17.31 13.44
C ILE A 171 6.06 16.83 12.95
N ALA A 172 6.35 16.85 11.64
CA ALA A 172 7.61 16.40 11.06
C ALA A 172 8.84 17.10 11.68
N TRP A 173 8.72 18.35 12.12
CA TRP A 173 9.78 19.09 12.80
C TRP A 173 10.22 18.46 14.12
N THR A 174 9.35 17.73 14.78
CA THR A 174 9.62 17.10 16.08
C THR A 174 10.31 15.73 15.95
N ILE A 175 10.32 15.13 14.75
CA ILE A 175 10.91 13.82 14.50
C ILE A 175 12.44 13.92 14.40
N LYS A 176 13.12 13.04 15.13
CA LYS A 176 14.58 12.92 15.13
C LYS A 176 15.01 11.61 14.49
N PHE A 177 16.11 11.64 13.77
CA PHE A 177 16.73 10.46 13.16
C PHE A 177 18.11 10.22 13.74
N PRO A 178 18.39 9.04 14.29
CA PRO A 178 19.73 8.69 14.76
C PRO A 178 20.68 8.42 13.58
N ASN A 179 21.99 8.53 13.85
CA ASN A 179 23.00 8.10 12.90
C ASN A 179 23.07 6.58 12.88
N VAL A 180 22.88 5.97 11.72
CA VAL A 180 22.97 4.52 11.52
C VAL A 180 24.14 4.21 10.61
N LYS A 181 25.00 3.24 11.00
CA LYS A 181 26.02 2.69 10.11
C LYS A 181 25.34 1.98 8.93
N ARG A 182 25.80 2.30 7.73
CA ARG A 182 25.34 1.65 6.51
C ARG A 182 26.05 0.33 6.36
N GLU A 183 25.30 -0.74 6.23
CA GLU A 183 25.81 -2.01 5.78
C GLU A 183 25.50 -2.18 4.28
N LYS A 184 26.50 -2.57 3.51
CA LYS A 184 26.35 -2.90 2.10
C LYS A 184 26.00 -4.37 2.00
N TYR A 185 24.78 -4.67 1.60
CA TYR A 185 24.36 -6.04 1.32
C TYR A 185 24.39 -6.30 -0.19
N GLY A 186 24.89 -7.49 -0.57
CA GLY A 186 24.96 -7.90 -1.95
C GLY A 186 23.66 -8.57 -2.45
N LEU A 187 23.64 -8.91 -3.74
CA LEU A 187 22.52 -9.61 -4.40
C LEU A 187 22.26 -11.03 -3.83
N SER A 188 23.12 -11.53 -2.95
CA SER A 188 22.93 -12.81 -2.24
C SER A 188 21.62 -12.85 -1.44
N ALA A 189 21.15 -11.72 -0.94
CA ALA A 189 19.87 -11.60 -0.22
C ALA A 189 18.66 -12.03 -1.07
N LEU A 190 18.72 -11.91 -2.39
CA LEU A 190 17.67 -12.37 -3.31
C LEU A 190 17.55 -13.90 -3.37
N LYS A 191 18.60 -14.62 -3.02
CA LYS A 191 18.61 -16.10 -2.95
C LYS A 191 18.15 -16.62 -1.59
N ASN A 192 17.96 -15.73 -0.62
CA ASN A 192 17.49 -16.11 0.71
C ASN A 192 16.10 -16.74 0.62
N LYS A 193 15.91 -17.86 1.30
CA LYS A 193 14.67 -18.63 1.29
C LYS A 193 13.48 -17.83 1.84
N GLY A 194 13.71 -17.00 2.85
CA GLY A 194 12.71 -16.09 3.40
C GLY A 194 12.25 -15.03 2.37
N PHE A 195 13.19 -14.52 1.54
CA PHE A 195 12.84 -13.63 0.44
C PHE A 195 11.91 -14.33 -0.56
N ILE A 196 12.32 -15.51 -1.06
CA ILE A 196 11.57 -16.24 -2.09
C ILE A 196 10.17 -16.63 -1.59
N THR A 197 10.05 -17.18 -0.37
CA THR A 197 8.75 -17.55 0.19
C THR A 197 7.85 -16.34 0.41
N SER A 198 8.43 -15.21 0.83
CA SER A 198 7.68 -13.97 1.04
C SER A 198 7.24 -13.33 -0.27
N VAL A 199 8.08 -13.36 -1.32
CA VAL A 199 7.71 -12.91 -2.66
C VAL A 199 6.56 -13.76 -3.21
N LEU A 200 6.64 -15.07 -3.15
CA LEU A 200 5.56 -15.95 -3.60
C LEU A 200 4.26 -15.71 -2.83
N SER A 201 4.35 -15.58 -1.51
CA SER A 201 3.17 -15.31 -0.67
C SER A 201 2.56 -13.95 -0.97
N ILE A 202 3.36 -12.87 -1.02
CA ILE A 202 2.84 -11.52 -1.22
C ILE A 202 2.27 -11.32 -2.63
N THR A 203 2.81 -11.99 -3.64
CA THR A 203 2.29 -11.95 -5.02
C THR A 203 0.84 -12.38 -5.08
N THR A 204 0.44 -13.42 -4.31
CA THR A 204 -0.94 -13.90 -4.31
C THR A 204 -1.95 -12.84 -3.90
N TYR A 205 -1.51 -11.78 -3.21
CA TYR A 205 -2.38 -10.74 -2.71
C TYR A 205 -2.07 -9.36 -3.33
N ASN A 206 -0.78 -8.96 -3.43
CA ASN A 206 -0.44 -7.61 -3.90
C ASN A 206 -0.70 -7.40 -5.39
N VAL A 207 -0.75 -8.47 -6.18
CA VAL A 207 -1.11 -8.37 -7.60
C VAL A 207 -2.55 -7.84 -7.76
N PRO A 208 -3.60 -8.46 -7.18
CA PRO A 208 -4.94 -7.87 -7.25
C PRO A 208 -5.05 -6.54 -6.52
N PHE A 209 -4.38 -6.36 -5.37
CA PHE A 209 -4.46 -5.11 -4.62
C PHE A 209 -3.84 -3.92 -5.37
N ALA A 210 -2.75 -4.12 -6.10
CA ALA A 210 -2.18 -3.07 -6.95
C ALA A 210 -3.15 -2.60 -8.05
N ALA A 211 -3.97 -3.51 -8.60
CA ALA A 211 -5.04 -3.11 -9.51
C ALA A 211 -6.18 -2.37 -8.78
N PHE A 212 -6.50 -2.77 -7.55
CA PHE A 212 -7.55 -2.12 -6.77
C PHE A 212 -7.22 -0.67 -6.45
N THR A 213 -5.95 -0.31 -6.18
CA THR A 213 -5.58 1.09 -5.90
C THR A 213 -6.01 2.04 -7.03
N ALA A 214 -5.84 1.63 -8.28
CA ALA A 214 -6.19 2.42 -9.45
C ALA A 214 -7.65 2.25 -9.89
N PHE A 215 -8.15 1.01 -9.92
CA PHE A 215 -9.34 0.69 -10.69
C PHE A 215 -10.56 0.22 -9.88
N LEU A 216 -10.45 0.00 -8.56
CA LEU A 216 -11.59 -0.51 -7.78
C LEU A 216 -12.80 0.43 -7.84
N THR A 217 -12.59 1.72 -7.62
CA THR A 217 -13.65 2.74 -7.69
C THR A 217 -14.22 2.85 -9.10
N ILE A 218 -13.34 2.88 -10.12
CA ILE A 218 -13.74 2.94 -11.52
C ILE A 218 -14.61 1.72 -11.86
N TYR A 219 -14.16 0.53 -11.48
CA TYR A 219 -14.89 -0.71 -11.70
C TYR A 219 -16.27 -0.70 -11.03
N ALA A 220 -16.35 -0.25 -9.77
CA ALA A 220 -17.60 -0.18 -9.04
C ALA A 220 -18.61 0.78 -9.72
N ILE A 221 -18.14 1.96 -10.15
CA ILE A 221 -18.99 2.96 -10.85
C ILE A 221 -19.49 2.40 -12.17
N GLU A 222 -18.60 1.83 -12.99
CA GLU A 222 -18.96 1.35 -14.33
C GLU A 222 -19.85 0.13 -14.28
N LYS A 223 -19.59 -0.82 -13.38
CA LYS A 223 -20.37 -2.06 -13.31
C LYS A 223 -21.74 -1.89 -12.66
N PHE A 224 -21.82 -1.12 -11.58
CA PHE A 224 -23.06 -1.01 -10.78
C PHE A 224 -23.78 0.31 -10.99
N HIS A 225 -23.26 1.21 -11.85
CA HIS A 225 -23.84 2.53 -12.13
C HIS A 225 -24.11 3.36 -10.87
N VAL A 226 -23.21 3.24 -9.88
CA VAL A 226 -23.27 3.96 -8.62
C VAL A 226 -22.52 5.29 -8.71
N SER A 227 -22.81 6.22 -7.80
CA SER A 227 -22.05 7.47 -7.70
C SER A 227 -20.61 7.24 -7.28
N SER A 228 -19.74 8.23 -7.53
CA SER A 228 -18.35 8.20 -7.11
C SER A 228 -18.18 7.94 -5.61
N ALA A 229 -18.99 8.60 -4.78
CA ALA A 229 -18.97 8.40 -3.33
C ALA A 229 -19.31 6.96 -2.94
N ILE A 230 -20.32 6.36 -3.57
CA ILE A 230 -20.71 4.97 -3.33
C ILE A 230 -19.61 4.03 -3.82
N GLY A 231 -19.01 4.26 -5.00
CA GLY A 231 -17.90 3.46 -5.51
C GLY A 231 -16.70 3.45 -4.56
N TYR A 232 -16.35 4.61 -3.99
CA TYR A 232 -15.27 4.73 -2.99
C TYR A 232 -15.57 4.00 -1.68
N SER A 233 -16.84 3.91 -1.29
CA SER A 233 -17.22 3.24 -0.05
C SER A 233 -16.80 1.76 0.00
N ALA A 234 -16.48 1.15 -1.13
CA ALA A 234 -15.98 -0.22 -1.21
C ALA A 234 -14.66 -0.44 -0.46
N TYR A 235 -13.83 0.57 -0.30
CA TYR A 235 -12.61 0.48 0.49
C TYR A 235 -12.88 0.39 2.01
N ILE A 236 -14.02 0.88 2.50
CA ILE A 236 -14.32 0.92 3.93
C ILE A 236 -14.43 -0.50 4.52
N PRO A 237 -15.30 -1.40 4.03
CA PRO A 237 -15.37 -2.77 4.53
C PRO A 237 -14.09 -3.56 4.29
N PHE A 238 -13.40 -3.32 3.16
CA PHE A 238 -12.10 -3.93 2.85
C PHE A 238 -11.04 -3.59 3.90
N PHE A 239 -10.79 -2.33 4.18
CA PHE A 239 -9.79 -1.92 5.15
C PHE A 239 -10.22 -2.19 6.60
N THR A 240 -11.52 -2.16 6.89
CA THR A 240 -12.04 -2.52 8.22
C THR A 240 -11.72 -3.98 8.54
N LEU A 241 -12.01 -4.91 7.63
CA LEU A 241 -11.73 -6.32 7.88
C LEU A 241 -10.23 -6.63 7.84
N SER A 242 -9.47 -5.87 7.03
CA SER A 242 -8.01 -5.90 7.08
C SER A 242 -7.46 -5.48 8.44
N PHE A 243 -7.97 -4.39 9.01
CA PHE A 243 -7.58 -3.94 10.34
C PHE A 243 -7.90 -4.99 11.42
N LEU A 244 -9.11 -5.53 11.40
CA LEU A 244 -9.54 -6.56 12.36
C LEU A 244 -8.65 -7.81 12.26
N THR A 245 -8.35 -8.27 11.05
CA THR A 245 -7.47 -9.42 10.81
C THR A 245 -6.07 -9.18 11.34
N ARG A 246 -5.49 -8.01 11.04
CA ARG A 246 -4.15 -7.63 11.52
C ARG A 246 -4.11 -7.50 13.04
N SER A 247 -5.13 -6.92 13.64
CA SER A 247 -5.27 -6.80 15.09
C SER A 247 -5.38 -8.16 15.75
N PHE A 248 -6.18 -9.06 15.19
CA PHE A 248 -6.30 -10.44 15.66
C PHE A 248 -4.94 -11.18 15.63
N MET A 249 -4.19 -11.07 14.54
CA MET A 249 -2.87 -11.69 14.41
C MET A 249 -1.84 -11.10 15.37
N THR A 250 -1.96 -9.82 15.71
CA THR A 250 -1.08 -9.15 16.68
C THR A 250 -1.37 -9.64 18.11
N ILE A 251 -2.64 -9.83 18.47
CA ILE A 251 -3.07 -10.31 19.79
C ILE A 251 -2.80 -11.82 19.94
N ARG A 252 -3.01 -12.59 18.86
CA ARG A 252 -2.82 -14.04 18.82
C ARG A 252 -1.87 -14.43 17.67
N PRO A 253 -0.56 -14.29 17.86
CA PRO A 253 0.41 -14.64 16.83
C PRO A 253 0.38 -16.16 16.56
N PHE A 254 0.45 -16.53 15.28
CA PHE A 254 0.44 -17.92 14.85
C PHE A 254 1.83 -18.55 14.92
N ASN A 255 1.95 -19.69 15.58
CA ASN A 255 3.16 -20.52 15.54
C ASN A 255 3.36 -21.12 14.15
N SER A 256 2.32 -21.72 13.56
CA SER A 256 2.31 -22.19 12.19
C SER A 256 1.58 -21.20 11.28
N LEU A 257 2.21 -20.80 10.19
CA LEU A 257 1.61 -19.92 9.18
C LEU A 257 0.80 -20.68 8.12
N LYS A 258 0.83 -22.03 8.20
CA LYS A 258 0.28 -22.93 7.17
C LYS A 258 -1.18 -22.64 6.84
N TYR A 259 -2.04 -22.81 7.82
CA TYR A 259 -3.48 -22.62 7.61
C TYR A 259 -3.89 -21.15 7.40
N PRO A 260 -3.35 -20.17 8.14
CA PRO A 260 -3.63 -18.76 7.86
C PRO A 260 -3.26 -18.33 6.44
N LEU A 261 -2.12 -18.81 5.89
CA LEU A 261 -1.74 -18.56 4.50
C LEU A 261 -2.69 -19.23 3.52
N LEU A 262 -3.03 -20.51 3.74
CA LEU A 262 -3.97 -21.24 2.89
C LEU A 262 -5.33 -20.53 2.82
N ILE A 263 -5.90 -20.19 3.97
CA ILE A 263 -7.18 -19.48 4.04
C ILE A 263 -7.11 -18.14 3.30
N SER A 264 -6.04 -17.37 3.50
CA SER A 264 -5.86 -16.07 2.85
C SER A 264 -5.73 -16.21 1.33
N ILE A 265 -4.98 -17.19 0.84
CA ILE A 265 -4.82 -17.44 -0.60
C ILE A 265 -6.14 -17.91 -1.22
N VAL A 266 -6.86 -18.81 -0.56
CA VAL A 266 -8.18 -19.28 -1.01
C VAL A 266 -9.16 -18.10 -1.09
N ILE A 267 -9.21 -17.25 -0.06
CA ILE A 267 -10.06 -16.05 -0.07
C ILE A 267 -9.67 -15.11 -1.20
N THR A 268 -8.38 -14.92 -1.49
CA THR A 268 -7.96 -14.05 -2.60
C THR A 268 -8.42 -14.61 -3.94
N THR A 269 -8.13 -15.88 -4.21
CA THR A 269 -8.45 -16.52 -5.49
C THR A 269 -9.96 -16.52 -5.74
N PHE A 270 -10.75 -17.08 -4.83
CA PHE A 270 -12.20 -17.11 -5.01
C PHE A 270 -12.87 -15.74 -4.84
N GLY A 271 -12.35 -14.92 -3.92
CA GLY A 271 -12.90 -13.58 -3.65
C GLY A 271 -12.76 -12.65 -4.84
N LEU A 272 -11.65 -12.72 -5.59
CA LEU A 272 -11.45 -11.93 -6.80
C LEU A 272 -12.48 -12.33 -7.89
N GLY A 273 -12.64 -13.61 -8.17
CA GLY A 273 -13.65 -14.12 -9.11
C GLY A 273 -15.06 -13.72 -8.70
N PHE A 274 -15.45 -13.98 -7.44
CA PHE A 274 -16.79 -13.62 -6.96
C PHE A 274 -17.03 -12.10 -6.95
N MET A 275 -16.01 -11.29 -6.67
CA MET A 275 -16.09 -9.83 -6.78
C MET A 275 -16.42 -9.40 -8.21
N VAL A 276 -15.71 -9.96 -9.20
CA VAL A 276 -15.92 -9.62 -10.61
C VAL A 276 -17.30 -10.10 -11.11
N PHE A 277 -17.78 -11.24 -10.66
CA PHE A 277 -19.11 -11.75 -11.05
C PHE A 277 -20.25 -11.33 -10.13
N ALA A 278 -20.00 -10.47 -9.11
CA ALA A 278 -21.04 -10.02 -8.19
C ALA A 278 -22.23 -9.41 -8.95
N PRO A 279 -23.47 -9.89 -8.75
CA PRO A 279 -24.65 -9.37 -9.44
C PRO A 279 -25.19 -8.07 -8.85
N SER A 280 -24.76 -7.71 -7.63
CA SER A 280 -25.21 -6.50 -6.93
C SER A 280 -24.05 -5.81 -6.23
N PHE A 281 -24.20 -4.50 -6.02
CA PHE A 281 -23.20 -3.73 -5.26
C PHE A 281 -23.05 -4.22 -3.81
N THR A 282 -24.15 -4.66 -3.18
CA THR A 282 -24.10 -5.22 -1.82
C THR A 282 -23.24 -6.49 -1.77
N LEU A 283 -23.39 -7.42 -2.71
CA LEU A 283 -22.54 -8.62 -2.75
C LEU A 283 -21.09 -8.26 -3.07
N PHE A 284 -20.86 -7.29 -3.94
CA PHE A 284 -19.54 -6.74 -4.21
C PHE A 284 -18.88 -6.20 -2.92
N LEU A 285 -19.61 -5.45 -2.07
CA LEU A 285 -19.10 -4.96 -0.77
C LEU A 285 -18.75 -6.10 0.19
N ILE A 286 -19.55 -7.17 0.20
CA ILE A 286 -19.27 -8.35 1.02
C ILE A 286 -17.98 -9.03 0.54
N MET A 287 -17.79 -9.18 -0.77
CA MET A 287 -16.55 -9.74 -1.32
C MET A 287 -15.35 -8.85 -1.03
N MET A 288 -15.51 -7.54 -1.12
CA MET A 288 -14.46 -6.58 -0.73
C MET A 288 -14.11 -6.72 0.75
N ALA A 289 -15.08 -6.86 1.63
CA ALA A 289 -14.81 -7.13 3.05
C ALA A 289 -13.97 -8.41 3.22
N LEU A 290 -14.36 -9.51 2.57
CA LEU A 290 -13.62 -10.78 2.66
C LEU A 290 -12.19 -10.64 2.12
N LEU A 291 -11.97 -9.92 1.00
CA LEU A 291 -10.65 -9.63 0.45
C LEU A 291 -9.78 -8.75 1.38
N GLY A 292 -10.38 -8.09 2.36
CA GLY A 292 -9.67 -7.43 3.46
C GLY A 292 -8.89 -8.41 4.34
N ILE A 293 -9.32 -9.68 4.48
CA ILE A 293 -8.62 -10.70 5.30
C ILE A 293 -7.20 -10.95 4.76
N PRO A 294 -6.99 -11.32 3.49
CA PRO A 294 -5.64 -11.49 2.95
C PRO A 294 -4.82 -10.19 2.99
N HIS A 295 -5.44 -9.02 2.82
CA HIS A 295 -4.76 -7.74 2.99
C HIS A 295 -4.21 -7.53 4.40
N GLY A 296 -4.96 -7.92 5.41
CA GLY A 296 -4.53 -7.82 6.80
C GLY A 296 -3.50 -8.87 7.22
N SER A 297 -3.45 -10.02 6.55
CA SER A 297 -2.71 -11.20 7.01
C SER A 297 -1.44 -11.50 6.20
N ILE A 298 -1.46 -11.43 4.87
CA ILE A 298 -0.36 -11.95 4.04
C ILE A 298 0.92 -11.14 4.22
N PHE A 299 0.85 -9.80 4.26
CA PHE A 299 2.04 -8.98 4.47
C PHE A 299 2.73 -9.24 5.83
N PRO A 300 2.04 -9.25 6.98
CA PRO A 300 2.65 -9.64 8.24
C PRO A 300 3.24 -11.06 8.22
N MET A 301 2.55 -12.03 7.63
CA MET A 301 3.07 -13.40 7.51
C MET A 301 4.34 -13.45 6.64
N SER A 302 4.40 -12.69 5.55
CA SER A 302 5.58 -12.57 4.70
C SER A 302 6.78 -12.02 5.48
N THR A 303 6.58 -10.98 6.29
CA THR A 303 7.65 -10.42 7.13
C THR A 303 8.11 -11.40 8.23
N VAL A 304 7.21 -12.20 8.77
CA VAL A 304 7.56 -13.29 9.72
C VAL A 304 8.39 -14.37 9.02
N MET A 305 8.07 -14.76 7.79
CA MET A 305 8.88 -15.72 7.02
C MET A 305 10.30 -15.20 6.78
N ILE A 306 10.45 -13.91 6.41
CA ILE A 306 11.76 -13.27 6.32
C ILE A 306 12.50 -13.35 7.66
N ALA A 307 11.84 -12.97 8.75
CA ALA A 307 12.45 -12.96 10.07
C ALA A 307 12.91 -14.36 10.55
N ARG A 308 12.19 -15.41 10.14
CA ARG A 308 12.53 -16.80 10.47
C ARG A 308 13.71 -17.36 9.65
N ALA A 309 13.95 -16.82 8.46
CA ALA A 309 14.94 -17.31 7.50
C ALA A 309 16.21 -16.45 7.41
N THR A 310 16.31 -15.37 8.18
CA THR A 310 17.43 -14.42 8.11
C THR A 310 18.08 -14.23 9.46
N THR A 311 19.40 -14.03 9.45
CA THR A 311 20.11 -13.42 10.57
C THR A 311 19.69 -11.96 10.74
N GLN A 312 20.08 -11.34 11.86
CA GLN A 312 19.74 -9.93 12.11
C GLN A 312 20.37 -9.00 11.06
N GLU A 313 21.59 -9.31 10.63
CA GLU A 313 22.36 -8.56 9.63
C GLU A 313 21.71 -8.66 8.24
N GLU A 314 21.35 -9.86 7.80
CA GLU A 314 20.75 -10.10 6.48
C GLU A 314 19.33 -9.54 6.36
N ARG A 315 18.59 -9.47 7.47
CA ARG A 315 17.17 -9.12 7.50
C ARG A 315 16.86 -7.78 6.86
N ASN A 316 17.71 -6.77 7.08
CA ASN A 316 17.52 -5.45 6.52
C ASN A 316 17.61 -5.45 4.99
N ALA A 317 18.56 -6.20 4.42
CA ALA A 317 18.70 -6.33 2.97
C ALA A 317 17.51 -7.07 2.36
N VAL A 318 17.13 -8.20 2.95
CA VAL A 318 15.99 -9.00 2.48
C VAL A 318 14.70 -8.22 2.53
N ASN A 319 14.44 -7.47 3.61
CA ASN A 319 13.27 -6.59 3.72
C ASN A 319 13.30 -5.46 2.68
N SER A 320 14.46 -4.89 2.40
CA SER A 320 14.58 -3.82 1.39
C SER A 320 14.24 -4.34 -0.01
N TYR A 321 14.75 -5.51 -0.39
CA TYR A 321 14.39 -6.14 -1.67
C TYR A 321 12.93 -6.57 -1.72
N PHE A 322 12.37 -7.05 -0.61
CA PHE A 322 10.96 -7.37 -0.51
C PHE A 322 10.07 -6.14 -0.73
N LEU A 323 10.40 -5.00 -0.12
CA LEU A 323 9.68 -3.75 -0.35
C LEU A 323 9.87 -3.21 -1.78
N ALA A 324 11.08 -3.36 -2.35
CA ALA A 324 11.34 -3.02 -3.75
C ALA A 324 10.46 -3.84 -4.70
N TYR A 325 10.34 -5.15 -4.46
CA TYR A 325 9.44 -6.02 -5.22
C TYR A 325 7.98 -5.57 -5.14
N ASN A 326 7.49 -5.22 -3.95
CA ASN A 326 6.13 -4.69 -3.79
C ASN A 326 5.93 -3.40 -4.62
N ASN A 327 6.88 -2.47 -4.59
CA ASN A 327 6.79 -1.25 -5.39
C ASN A 327 6.78 -1.54 -6.91
N ILE A 328 7.52 -2.56 -7.37
CA ILE A 328 7.48 -3.00 -8.77
C ILE A 328 6.07 -3.48 -9.13
N LEU A 329 5.41 -4.27 -8.30
CA LEU A 329 4.03 -4.70 -8.54
C LEU A 329 3.08 -3.50 -8.66
N PHE A 330 3.14 -2.56 -7.73
CA PHE A 330 2.30 -1.35 -7.76
C PHE A 330 2.62 -0.41 -8.94
N THR A 331 3.82 -0.47 -9.48
CA THR A 331 4.19 0.28 -10.70
C THR A 331 3.67 -0.42 -11.96
N THR A 332 3.76 -1.76 -12.03
CA THR A 332 3.51 -2.48 -13.28
C THR A 332 2.05 -2.89 -13.45
N ILE A 333 1.40 -3.35 -12.39
CA ILE A 333 0.05 -3.92 -12.48
C ILE A 333 -1.01 -2.90 -12.93
N PRO A 334 -1.09 -1.66 -12.39
CA PRO A 334 -2.07 -0.68 -12.87
C PRO A 334 -1.91 -0.36 -14.36
N ALA A 335 -0.67 -0.20 -14.83
CA ALA A 335 -0.41 0.05 -16.26
C ALA A 335 -0.85 -1.13 -17.14
N ILE A 336 -0.56 -2.37 -16.73
CA ILE A 336 -0.97 -3.59 -17.44
C ILE A 336 -2.49 -3.71 -17.48
N ILE A 337 -3.17 -3.54 -16.34
CA ILE A 337 -4.63 -3.64 -16.26
C ILE A 337 -5.30 -2.51 -17.06
N GLY A 338 -4.77 -1.28 -16.98
CA GLY A 338 -5.25 -0.18 -17.81
C GLY A 338 -5.18 -0.54 -19.30
N PHE A 339 -4.04 -1.06 -19.75
CA PHE A 339 -3.86 -1.48 -21.15
C PHE A 339 -4.82 -2.61 -21.55
N LEU A 340 -4.88 -3.68 -20.79
CA LEU A 340 -5.74 -4.83 -21.10
C LEU A 340 -7.23 -4.46 -21.10
N SER A 341 -7.63 -3.53 -20.23
CA SER A 341 -9.03 -3.14 -20.09
C SER A 341 -9.62 -2.46 -21.32
N GLU A 342 -8.79 -1.88 -22.19
CA GLU A 342 -9.23 -1.28 -23.46
C GLU A 342 -9.67 -2.37 -24.48
N PHE A 343 -9.15 -3.60 -24.35
CA PHE A 343 -9.45 -4.70 -25.28
C PHE A 343 -10.52 -5.64 -24.76
N ILE A 344 -10.49 -5.96 -23.47
CA ILE A 344 -11.33 -7.03 -22.90
C ILE A 344 -12.23 -6.53 -21.76
N GLY A 345 -12.20 -5.22 -21.47
CA GLY A 345 -12.94 -4.63 -20.39
C GLY A 345 -12.27 -4.81 -19.02
N LEU A 346 -12.61 -3.93 -18.08
CA LEU A 346 -11.93 -3.86 -16.79
C LEU A 346 -12.16 -5.10 -15.92
N GLY A 347 -13.38 -5.67 -15.92
CA GLY A 347 -13.70 -6.88 -15.17
C GLY A 347 -12.89 -8.10 -15.62
N SER A 348 -12.83 -8.34 -16.94
CA SER A 348 -12.04 -9.44 -17.51
C SER A 348 -10.54 -9.25 -17.26
N SER A 349 -10.04 -8.02 -17.34
CA SER A 349 -8.65 -7.71 -17.04
C SER A 349 -8.30 -7.99 -15.57
N MET A 350 -9.21 -7.70 -14.64
CA MET A 350 -9.02 -8.04 -13.23
C MET A 350 -9.03 -9.56 -13.01
N LEU A 351 -9.84 -10.33 -13.72
CA LEU A 351 -9.83 -11.81 -13.64
C LEU A 351 -8.50 -12.42 -14.09
N LEU A 352 -7.83 -11.83 -15.09
CA LEU A 352 -6.50 -12.30 -15.51
C LEU A 352 -5.46 -12.22 -14.39
N LEU A 353 -5.67 -11.41 -13.35
CA LEU A 353 -4.80 -11.35 -12.18
C LEU A 353 -4.84 -12.64 -11.36
N GLU A 354 -5.83 -13.51 -11.54
CA GLU A 354 -5.84 -14.84 -10.93
C GLU A 354 -4.70 -15.73 -11.44
N ILE A 355 -4.23 -15.51 -12.66
CA ILE A 355 -3.14 -16.31 -13.24
C ILE A 355 -1.87 -16.21 -12.40
N PRO A 356 -1.27 -15.03 -12.17
CA PRO A 356 -0.09 -14.91 -11.30
C PRO A 356 -0.38 -15.30 -9.85
N VAL A 357 -1.61 -15.10 -9.34
CA VAL A 357 -2.03 -15.55 -8.00
C VAL A 357 -1.94 -17.08 -7.91
N ILE A 358 -2.58 -17.80 -8.85
CA ILE A 358 -2.62 -19.27 -8.87
C ILE A 358 -1.22 -19.84 -9.09
N ILE A 359 -0.43 -19.28 -10.01
CA ILE A 359 0.95 -19.74 -10.27
C ILE A 359 1.80 -19.58 -9.01
N SER A 360 1.75 -18.40 -8.36
CA SER A 360 2.54 -18.14 -7.15
C SER A 360 2.09 -19.03 -5.99
N ALA A 361 0.78 -19.25 -5.84
CA ALA A 361 0.23 -20.16 -4.85
C ALA A 361 0.67 -21.62 -5.10
N ALA A 362 0.58 -22.10 -6.34
CA ALA A 362 0.99 -23.46 -6.70
C ALA A 362 2.48 -23.68 -6.42
N VAL A 363 3.35 -22.76 -6.84
CA VAL A 363 4.80 -22.84 -6.56
C VAL A 363 5.07 -22.82 -5.06
N PHE A 364 4.36 -21.97 -4.32
CA PHE A 364 4.50 -21.87 -2.86
C PHE A 364 4.11 -23.18 -2.19
N PHE A 365 2.94 -23.75 -2.52
CA PHE A 365 2.46 -25.00 -1.92
C PHE A 365 3.33 -26.19 -2.31
N VAL A 366 3.74 -26.33 -3.56
CA VAL A 366 4.58 -27.47 -4.00
C VAL A 366 5.96 -27.44 -3.34
N LYS A 367 6.61 -26.27 -3.24
CA LYS A 367 8.00 -26.18 -2.79
C LYS A 367 8.17 -25.93 -1.30
N TYR A 368 7.26 -25.20 -0.66
CA TYR A 368 7.48 -24.64 0.69
C TYR A 368 6.44 -25.04 1.73
N TRP A 369 5.40 -25.79 1.35
CA TRP A 369 4.31 -26.15 2.28
C TRP A 369 4.75 -26.93 3.53
N SER A 370 5.77 -27.76 3.41
CA SER A 370 6.33 -28.55 4.50
C SER A 370 7.56 -27.93 5.17
N ASP A 371 7.91 -26.70 4.77
CA ASP A 371 9.10 -26.03 5.24
C ASP A 371 9.01 -25.57 6.69
N SER A 372 10.14 -25.61 7.42
CA SER A 372 10.23 -25.13 8.80
C SER A 372 10.00 -23.62 8.95
N ILE A 373 10.18 -22.83 7.88
CA ILE A 373 9.87 -21.40 7.87
C ILE A 373 8.38 -21.16 8.13
N ILE A 374 7.52 -22.04 7.57
CA ILE A 374 6.07 -21.97 7.72
C ILE A 374 5.61 -22.69 8.98
N ASN A 375 6.21 -23.84 9.26
CA ASN A 375 5.84 -24.72 10.37
C ASN A 375 6.90 -24.66 11.48
N ARG A 376 6.87 -23.63 12.33
CA ARG A 376 7.63 -23.66 13.57
C ARG A 376 6.89 -24.61 14.53
N ARG A 377 7.51 -25.76 14.83
CA ARG A 377 7.05 -26.66 15.89
C ARG A 377 7.24 -26.02 17.26
#